data_1fcc23d596e264b300bd298d128783a0
#
_entry.id   1fcc23d596e264b300bd298d128783a0
#
_cell.length_a   1.000
_cell.length_b   1.000
_cell.length_c   1.000
_cell.angle_alpha   90.00
_cell.angle_beta   90.00
_cell.angle_gamma   90.00
#
_symmetry.space_group_name_H-M   'P 1'
#
loop_
_entity.id
_entity.type
_entity.pdbx_description
1 polymer ?
#
loop_
_entity_poly.entity_id
_entity_poly.type
_entity_poly.pdbx_seq_one_letter_code
_entity_poly.pdbx_strand_id
1 'polypeptide(L)'
;GLALAFASVRAAMAVSQRGEQIAADSERMRAVQALLRRQLGGAMRSPIEVPDPTREPVYFQGDGEGMQFVADLPGYLGRGGPYLHTLQVDGAPGQRRLLLDMVLLQEGERLPETPPRPPEVLADGLKDVTLRYRGVDPANGQMSDWLPRWDDTRRLPLLVEVQIVPQRGAAWPPLVVAPRAGGLGGAR
;
A
#
# COMPACT_ATOMS: atom_id res chain seq x y z
N GLY A 1 -25.48 34.71 32.69
CA GLY A 1 -26.04 34.09 31.55
C GLY A 1 -25.20 34.03 30.31
N LEU A 2 -24.48 35.07 29.89
CA LEU A 2 -23.70 35.10 28.63
C LEU A 2 -22.53 34.08 28.65
N ALA A 3 -21.84 33.92 29.75
CA ALA A 3 -20.71 33.00 29.88
C ALA A 3 -21.13 31.52 29.67
N LEU A 4 -22.31 31.12 30.14
CA LEU A 4 -22.85 29.76 29.96
C LEU A 4 -23.27 29.52 28.51
N ALA A 5 -23.83 30.51 27.82
CA ALA A 5 -24.19 30.43 26.42
C ALA A 5 -22.95 30.24 25.52
N PHE A 6 -21.87 31.00 25.78
CA PHE A 6 -20.59 30.82 25.07
C PHE A 6 -19.94 29.46 25.29
N ALA A 7 -19.97 28.94 26.52
CA ALA A 7 -19.45 27.62 26.82
C ALA A 7 -20.22 26.51 26.06
N SER A 8 -21.55 26.62 25.99
CA SER A 8 -22.38 25.67 25.24
C SER A 8 -22.12 25.72 23.73
N VAL A 9 -21.95 26.91 23.16
CA VAL A 9 -21.61 27.07 21.72
C VAL A 9 -20.21 26.49 21.42
N ARG A 10 -19.22 26.77 22.27
CA ARG A 10 -17.87 26.18 22.13
C ARG A 10 -17.89 24.67 22.23
N ALA A 11 -18.65 24.10 23.17
CA ALA A 11 -18.80 22.65 23.31
C ALA A 11 -19.46 22.04 22.07
N ALA A 12 -20.51 22.67 21.54
CA ALA A 12 -21.19 22.21 20.32
C ALA A 12 -20.27 22.27 19.10
N MET A 13 -19.49 23.35 18.94
CA MET A 13 -18.49 23.47 17.86
C MET A 13 -17.39 22.41 17.98
N ALA A 14 -16.89 22.14 19.19
CA ALA A 14 -15.89 21.11 19.42
C ALA A 14 -16.40 19.71 19.06
N VAL A 15 -17.65 19.38 19.41
CA VAL A 15 -18.30 18.11 19.04
C VAL A 15 -18.47 18.02 17.53
N SER A 16 -18.92 19.09 16.86
CA SER A 16 -19.06 19.14 15.40
C SER A 16 -17.72 18.94 14.69
N GLN A 17 -16.66 19.64 15.14
CA GLN A 17 -15.32 19.50 14.58
C GLN A 17 -14.75 18.09 14.76
N ARG A 18 -14.98 17.46 15.90
CA ARG A 18 -14.58 16.07 16.14
C ARG A 18 -15.33 15.09 15.23
N GLY A 19 -16.64 15.31 15.03
CA GLY A 19 -17.44 14.51 14.14
C GLY A 19 -16.98 14.62 12.68
N GLU A 20 -16.66 15.84 12.22
CA GLU A 20 -16.12 16.08 10.89
C GLU A 20 -14.74 15.43 10.72
N GLN A 21 -13.87 15.52 11.73
CA GLN A 21 -12.55 14.89 11.69
C GLN A 21 -12.63 13.37 11.63
N ILE A 22 -13.51 12.75 12.44
CA ILE A 22 -13.74 11.29 12.42
C ILE A 22 -14.28 10.86 11.06
N ALA A 23 -15.21 11.61 10.47
CA ALA A 23 -15.76 11.31 9.16
C ALA A 23 -14.68 11.42 8.07
N ALA A 24 -13.84 12.48 8.10
CA ALA A 24 -12.75 12.67 7.15
C ALA A 24 -11.71 11.54 7.26
N ASP A 25 -11.33 11.14 8.47
CA ASP A 25 -10.39 10.04 8.71
C ASP A 25 -10.94 8.71 8.20
N SER A 26 -12.23 8.45 8.41
CA SER A 26 -12.90 7.24 7.90
C SER A 26 -12.96 7.19 6.39
N GLU A 27 -13.24 8.31 5.73
CA GLU A 27 -13.25 8.41 4.27
C GLU A 27 -11.85 8.19 3.70
N ARG A 28 -10.83 8.78 4.30
CA ARG A 28 -9.45 8.58 3.90
C ARG A 28 -9.03 7.12 4.04
N MET A 29 -9.34 6.49 5.16
CA MET A 29 -9.08 5.07 5.38
C MET A 29 -9.70 4.22 4.27
N ARG A 30 -10.98 4.43 3.96
CA ARG A 30 -11.67 3.68 2.90
C ARG A 30 -11.04 3.91 1.53
N ALA A 31 -10.68 5.14 1.21
CA ALA A 31 -10.05 5.49 -0.06
C ALA A 31 -8.69 4.83 -0.21
N VAL A 32 -7.86 4.87 0.83
CA VAL A 32 -6.53 4.24 0.84
C VAL A 32 -6.64 2.72 0.74
N GLN A 33 -7.54 2.10 1.50
CA GLN A 33 -7.75 0.66 1.42
C GLN A 33 -8.29 0.23 0.06
N ALA A 34 -9.20 0.98 -0.54
CA ALA A 34 -9.71 0.71 -1.87
C ALA A 34 -8.60 0.82 -2.94
N LEU A 35 -7.75 1.84 -2.85
CA LEU A 35 -6.60 2.00 -3.74
C LEU A 35 -5.63 0.83 -3.62
N LEU A 36 -5.22 0.50 -2.41
CA LEU A 36 -4.27 -0.60 -2.17
C LEU A 36 -4.85 -1.94 -2.60
N ARG A 37 -6.12 -2.20 -2.33
CA ARG A 37 -6.79 -3.42 -2.76
C ARG A 37 -6.81 -3.55 -4.28
N ARG A 38 -7.10 -2.48 -4.99
CA ARG A 38 -7.11 -2.47 -6.45
C ARG A 38 -5.71 -2.65 -7.02
N GLN A 39 -4.74 -1.90 -6.54
CA GLN A 39 -3.38 -1.93 -7.09
C GLN A 39 -2.64 -3.22 -6.74
N LEU A 40 -2.67 -3.66 -5.49
CA LEU A 40 -2.10 -4.94 -5.08
C LEU A 40 -2.84 -6.13 -5.72
N GLY A 41 -4.17 -6.07 -5.78
CA GLY A 41 -4.96 -7.11 -6.44
C GLY A 41 -4.65 -7.23 -7.92
N GLY A 42 -4.32 -6.13 -8.57
CA GLY A 42 -3.93 -6.06 -9.98
C GLY A 42 -2.44 -6.31 -10.26
N ALA A 43 -1.65 -6.64 -9.23
CA ALA A 43 -0.22 -6.89 -9.41
C ALA A 43 0.05 -7.96 -10.46
N MET A 44 0.97 -7.67 -11.36
CA MET A 44 1.27 -8.46 -12.56
C MET A 44 2.60 -9.19 -12.38
N ARG A 45 2.72 -10.34 -13.04
CA ARG A 45 4.00 -11.00 -13.20
C ARG A 45 4.81 -10.31 -14.31
N SER A 46 5.30 -9.13 -13.99
CA SER A 46 6.14 -8.31 -14.85
C SER A 46 7.39 -7.90 -14.07
N PRO A 47 8.58 -7.92 -14.70
CA PRO A 47 9.81 -7.54 -14.00
C PRO A 47 9.76 -6.11 -13.47
N ILE A 48 10.22 -5.91 -12.25
CA ILE A 48 10.34 -4.57 -11.63
C ILE A 48 11.59 -3.82 -12.07
N GLU A 49 12.51 -4.50 -12.73
CA GLU A 49 13.75 -3.99 -13.31
C GLU A 49 13.92 -4.50 -14.72
N VAL A 50 14.79 -3.84 -15.50
CA VAL A 50 15.18 -4.34 -16.82
C VAL A 50 15.73 -5.76 -16.67
N PRO A 51 15.21 -6.74 -17.42
CA PRO A 51 15.71 -8.10 -17.33
C PRO A 51 17.20 -8.18 -17.67
N ASP A 52 18.01 -8.66 -16.74
CA ASP A 52 19.41 -8.97 -16.95
C ASP A 52 19.54 -10.46 -17.31
N PRO A 53 20.10 -10.83 -18.48
CA PRO A 53 20.22 -12.23 -18.88
C PRO A 53 21.04 -13.08 -17.91
N THR A 54 21.87 -12.45 -17.05
CA THR A 54 22.71 -13.14 -16.07
C THR A 54 22.05 -13.33 -14.70
N ARG A 55 20.85 -12.74 -14.50
CA ARG A 55 20.11 -12.77 -13.23
C ARG A 55 18.69 -13.24 -13.45
N GLU A 56 18.15 -13.86 -12.42
CA GLU A 56 16.72 -14.16 -12.43
C GLU A 56 15.88 -12.89 -12.31
N PRO A 57 14.78 -12.80 -13.06
CA PRO A 57 13.92 -11.62 -13.00
C PRO A 57 13.24 -11.50 -11.62
N VAL A 58 13.09 -10.27 -11.15
CA VAL A 58 12.39 -9.94 -9.92
C VAL A 58 10.99 -9.44 -10.27
N TYR A 59 9.96 -10.11 -9.80
CA TYR A 59 8.56 -9.74 -10.07
C TYR A 59 7.86 -9.08 -8.88
N PHE A 60 8.30 -9.41 -7.68
CA PHE A 60 7.80 -8.84 -6.44
C PHE A 60 8.89 -8.89 -5.39
N GLN A 61 9.05 -7.83 -4.64
CA GLN A 61 9.91 -7.83 -3.47
C GLN A 61 9.26 -7.02 -2.35
N GLY A 62 9.52 -7.40 -1.12
CA GLY A 62 8.97 -6.72 0.03
C GLY A 62 9.61 -7.16 1.34
N ASP A 63 9.51 -6.26 2.31
CA ASP A 63 9.90 -6.50 3.69
C ASP A 63 8.88 -5.83 4.63
N GLY A 64 9.24 -5.62 5.89
CA GLY A 64 8.34 -4.99 6.85
C GLY A 64 8.09 -3.50 6.64
N GLU A 65 8.92 -2.83 5.82
CA GLU A 65 8.88 -1.37 5.62
C GLU A 65 8.56 -0.95 4.18
N GLY A 66 8.51 -1.88 3.26
CA GLY A 66 8.17 -1.56 1.88
C GLY A 66 7.95 -2.75 0.98
N MET A 67 7.38 -2.49 -0.19
CA MET A 67 7.23 -3.48 -1.25
C MET A 67 7.25 -2.81 -2.61
N GLN A 68 7.65 -3.58 -3.62
CA GLN A 68 7.60 -3.17 -5.01
C GLN A 68 6.92 -4.22 -5.86
N PHE A 69 6.06 -3.76 -6.76
CA PHE A 69 5.34 -4.59 -7.71
C PHE A 69 4.92 -3.78 -8.92
N VAL A 70 4.54 -4.45 -9.99
CA VAL A 70 4.02 -3.83 -11.21
C VAL A 70 2.52 -4.05 -11.28
N ALA A 71 1.78 -2.99 -11.54
CA ALA A 71 0.34 -3.03 -11.80
C ALA A 71 -0.05 -1.96 -12.81
N ASP A 72 -1.12 -2.21 -13.55
CA ASP A 72 -1.66 -1.22 -14.48
C ASP A 72 -2.27 -0.05 -13.73
N LEU A 73 -2.05 1.14 -14.27
CA LEU A 73 -2.72 2.35 -13.84
C LEU A 73 -3.76 2.74 -14.89
N PRO A 74 -5.03 2.94 -14.49
CA PRO A 74 -6.07 3.40 -15.43
C PRO A 74 -5.70 4.72 -16.10
N GLY A 75 -6.08 4.88 -17.39
CA GLY A 75 -5.72 6.05 -18.19
C GLY A 75 -6.23 7.39 -17.62
N TYR A 76 -7.31 7.37 -16.80
CA TYR A 76 -7.82 8.57 -16.15
C TYR A 76 -6.98 9.02 -14.93
N LEU A 77 -6.10 8.15 -14.41
CA LEU A 77 -5.16 8.47 -13.33
C LEU A 77 -3.75 8.81 -13.85
N GLY A 78 -3.49 8.54 -15.13
CA GLY A 78 -2.20 8.77 -15.76
C GLY A 78 -2.24 8.40 -17.23
N ARG A 79 -1.11 8.02 -17.82
CA ARG A 79 -1.03 7.61 -19.22
C ARG A 79 -1.62 6.22 -19.52
N GLY A 80 -2.00 5.48 -18.47
CA GLY A 80 -2.33 4.07 -18.59
C GLY A 80 -1.10 3.19 -18.78
N GLY A 81 -1.27 1.87 -18.67
CA GLY A 81 -0.20 0.89 -18.83
C GLY A 81 0.47 0.48 -17.51
N PRO A 82 1.56 -0.29 -17.58
CA PRO A 82 2.22 -0.83 -16.40
C PRO A 82 3.04 0.25 -15.68
N TYR A 83 2.85 0.33 -14.38
CA TYR A 83 3.59 1.19 -13.48
C TYR A 83 4.29 0.38 -12.40
N LEU A 84 5.54 0.72 -12.12
CA LEU A 84 6.21 0.24 -10.93
C LEU A 84 5.61 0.96 -9.72
N HIS A 85 5.06 0.20 -8.80
CA HIS A 85 4.55 0.69 -7.53
C HIS A 85 5.60 0.44 -6.45
N THR A 86 5.94 1.48 -5.72
CA THR A 86 6.78 1.38 -4.53
C THR A 86 6.00 1.89 -3.33
N LEU A 87 5.55 0.96 -2.50
CA LEU A 87 4.93 1.27 -1.22
C LEU A 87 6.02 1.31 -0.16
N GLN A 88 6.09 2.39 0.61
CA GLN A 88 7.15 2.59 1.58
C GLN A 88 6.61 3.19 2.87
N VAL A 89 7.10 2.66 3.98
CA VAL A 89 6.90 3.22 5.32
C VAL A 89 8.12 4.06 5.66
N ASP A 90 7.94 5.33 5.96
CA ASP A 90 9.01 6.21 6.42
C ASP A 90 8.65 6.90 7.72
N GLY A 91 9.61 7.66 8.25
CA GLY A 91 9.44 8.40 9.50
C GLY A 91 9.86 7.63 10.74
N ALA A 92 10.06 8.36 11.82
CA ALA A 92 10.42 7.80 13.12
C ALA A 92 9.24 7.01 13.73
N PRO A 93 9.51 6.04 14.62
CA PRO A 93 8.44 5.37 15.38
C PRO A 93 7.50 6.40 16.04
N GLY A 94 6.20 6.20 15.87
CA GLY A 94 5.18 7.13 16.36
C GLY A 94 4.86 8.30 15.44
N GLN A 95 5.64 8.53 14.38
CA GLN A 95 5.43 9.55 13.35
C GLN A 95 5.60 8.95 11.95
N ARG A 96 5.14 7.73 11.77
CA ARG A 96 5.28 7.03 10.51
C ARG A 96 4.31 7.53 9.47
N ARG A 97 4.72 7.41 8.21
CA ARG A 97 3.91 7.72 7.03
C ARG A 97 3.93 6.53 6.09
N LEU A 98 2.85 6.33 5.38
CA LEU A 98 2.76 5.38 4.27
C LEU A 98 2.78 6.15 2.96
N LEU A 99 3.77 5.89 2.15
CA LEU A 99 4.00 6.55 0.86
C LEU A 99 3.80 5.57 -0.29
N LEU A 100 3.27 6.06 -1.39
CA LEU A 100 3.17 5.32 -2.65
C LEU A 100 3.80 6.13 -3.78
N ASP A 101 4.81 5.56 -4.41
CA ASP A 101 5.38 6.07 -5.65
C ASP A 101 4.96 5.17 -6.83
N MET A 102 4.70 5.77 -7.97
CA MET A 102 4.30 5.08 -9.19
C MET A 102 5.07 5.64 -10.37
N VAL A 103 5.83 4.78 -11.05
CA VAL A 103 6.65 5.15 -12.20
C VAL A 103 6.25 4.31 -13.40
N LEU A 104 5.95 4.96 -14.54
CA LEU A 104 5.62 4.28 -15.79
C LEU A 104 6.79 3.37 -16.22
N LEU A 105 6.45 2.15 -16.61
CA LEU A 105 7.39 1.23 -17.23
C LEU A 105 7.13 1.14 -18.73
N GLN A 106 8.18 1.26 -19.51
CA GLN A 106 8.13 1.01 -20.95
C GLN A 106 9.26 0.06 -21.33
N GLU A 107 8.90 -1.12 -21.83
CA GLU A 107 9.86 -2.18 -22.18
C GLU A 107 10.82 -2.55 -21.03
N GLY A 108 10.30 -2.48 -19.78
CA GLY A 108 11.07 -2.74 -18.56
C GLY A 108 11.87 -1.55 -18.04
N GLU A 109 11.97 -0.46 -18.79
CA GLU A 109 12.64 0.76 -18.35
C GLU A 109 11.70 1.69 -17.58
N ARG A 110 12.23 2.31 -16.54
CA ARG A 110 11.50 3.32 -15.77
C ARG A 110 11.52 4.64 -16.51
N LEU A 111 10.35 5.21 -16.73
CA LEU A 111 10.19 6.55 -17.32
C LEU A 111 9.68 7.51 -16.26
N PRO A 112 10.58 8.16 -15.50
CA PRO A 112 10.17 9.15 -14.51
C PRO A 112 9.56 10.37 -15.18
N GLU A 113 8.60 10.98 -14.51
CA GLU A 113 8.03 12.26 -14.95
C GLU A 113 9.06 13.40 -14.85
N THR A 114 8.92 14.38 -15.73
CA THR A 114 9.73 15.61 -15.70
C THR A 114 8.80 16.82 -15.58
N PRO A 115 8.85 17.58 -14.47
CA PRO A 115 9.65 17.37 -13.27
C PRO A 115 9.24 16.12 -12.49
N PRO A 116 10.12 15.54 -11.67
CA PRO A 116 9.79 14.38 -10.86
C PRO A 116 8.64 14.67 -9.90
N ARG A 117 7.66 13.76 -9.84
CA ARG A 117 6.57 13.83 -8.88
C ARG A 117 7.03 13.21 -7.55
N PRO A 118 6.81 13.90 -6.40
CA PRO A 118 7.08 13.28 -5.11
C PRO A 118 6.13 12.10 -4.87
N PRO A 119 6.52 11.13 -4.03
CA PRO A 119 5.62 10.05 -3.62
C PRO A 119 4.34 10.61 -2.98
N GLU A 120 3.23 9.93 -3.24
CA GLU A 120 1.94 10.26 -2.64
C GLU A 120 1.90 9.81 -1.19
N VAL A 121 1.52 10.70 -0.27
CA VAL A 121 1.31 10.36 1.13
C VAL A 121 -0.09 9.77 1.27
N LEU A 122 -0.18 8.46 1.46
CA LEU A 122 -1.45 7.77 1.65
C LEU A 122 -2.00 7.99 3.06
N ALA A 123 -1.15 7.92 4.05
CA ALA A 123 -1.49 8.14 5.45
C ALA A 123 -0.27 8.67 6.22
N ASP A 124 -0.50 9.52 7.18
CA ASP A 124 0.50 10.08 8.08
C ASP A 124 0.04 9.99 9.55
N GLY A 125 0.87 10.48 10.47
CA GLY A 125 0.55 10.42 11.90
C GLY A 125 0.31 8.99 12.38
N LEU A 126 1.09 8.03 11.89
CA LEU A 126 0.92 6.62 12.20
C LEU A 126 1.85 6.19 13.34
N LYS A 127 1.29 5.40 14.26
CA LYS A 127 2.07 4.73 15.29
C LYS A 127 2.90 3.62 14.69
N ASP A 128 2.28 2.81 13.81
CA ASP A 128 2.93 1.67 13.20
C ASP A 128 2.27 1.28 11.87
N VAL A 129 3.06 0.66 10.99
CA VAL A 129 2.59 -0.01 9.78
C VAL A 129 3.31 -1.35 9.70
N THR A 130 2.55 -2.42 9.54
CA THR A 130 3.10 -3.77 9.39
C THR A 130 2.74 -4.31 8.02
N LEU A 131 3.74 -4.76 7.28
CA LEU A 131 3.60 -5.43 5.99
C LEU A 131 4.01 -6.89 6.15
N ARG A 132 3.15 -7.82 5.72
CA ARG A 132 3.41 -9.26 5.82
C ARG A 132 2.94 -9.99 4.57
N TYR A 133 3.50 -11.16 4.35
CA TYR A 133 3.32 -11.92 3.11
C TYR A 133 3.07 -13.40 3.41
N ARG A 134 2.25 -14.04 2.57
CA ARG A 134 2.10 -15.49 2.55
C ARG A 134 2.34 -16.00 1.14
N GLY A 135 2.95 -17.15 1.05
CA GLY A 135 3.18 -17.83 -0.21
C GLY A 135 3.02 -19.34 -0.05
N VAL A 136 3.55 -20.08 -0.99
CA VAL A 136 3.61 -21.53 -0.92
C VAL A 136 4.87 -21.94 -0.17
N ASP A 137 4.71 -22.73 0.90
CA ASP A 137 5.83 -23.32 1.62
C ASP A 137 6.44 -24.40 0.73
N PRO A 138 7.72 -24.29 0.32
CA PRO A 138 8.36 -25.28 -0.55
C PRO A 138 8.51 -26.65 0.11
N ALA A 139 8.46 -26.73 1.43
CA ALA A 139 8.61 -27.99 2.15
C ALA A 139 7.38 -28.90 2.03
N ASN A 140 6.17 -28.34 1.93
CA ASN A 140 4.93 -29.10 1.96
C ASN A 140 3.91 -28.71 0.88
N GLY A 141 4.17 -27.66 0.09
CA GLY A 141 3.27 -27.16 -0.94
C GLY A 141 2.02 -26.46 -0.42
N GLN A 142 1.93 -26.21 0.87
CA GLN A 142 0.80 -25.53 1.52
C GLN A 142 1.07 -24.03 1.67
N MET A 143 0.04 -23.28 2.03
CA MET A 143 0.18 -21.87 2.34
C MET A 143 1.09 -21.71 3.56
N SER A 144 2.10 -20.84 3.44
CA SER A 144 3.02 -20.52 4.54
C SER A 144 2.30 -19.76 5.67
N ASP A 145 2.96 -19.65 6.81
CA ASP A 145 2.61 -18.64 7.81
C ASP A 145 2.86 -17.22 7.25
N TRP A 146 2.43 -16.20 7.98
CA TRP A 146 2.74 -14.82 7.66
C TRP A 146 4.25 -14.58 7.80
N LEU A 147 4.88 -14.14 6.71
CA LEU A 147 6.30 -13.87 6.61
C LEU A 147 6.57 -12.37 6.72
N PRO A 148 7.59 -11.94 7.47
CA PRO A 148 7.97 -10.52 7.57
C PRO A 148 8.66 -10.00 6.31
N ARG A 149 9.13 -10.89 5.44
CA ARG A 149 9.81 -10.57 4.17
C ARG A 149 9.34 -11.51 3.08
N TRP A 150 9.38 -11.00 1.85
CA TRP A 150 9.15 -11.81 0.66
C TRP A 150 10.46 -12.02 -0.09
N ASP A 151 11.03 -13.20 0.03
CA ASP A 151 12.33 -13.55 -0.53
C ASP A 151 12.23 -14.29 -1.88
N ASP A 152 11.09 -14.92 -2.20
CA ASP A 152 10.87 -15.57 -3.50
C ASP A 152 10.46 -14.52 -4.56
N THR A 153 11.44 -13.73 -5.00
CA THR A 153 11.23 -12.62 -5.91
C THR A 153 10.76 -13.01 -7.31
N ARG A 154 10.84 -14.30 -7.66
CA ARG A 154 10.36 -14.85 -8.94
C ARG A 154 8.85 -15.08 -8.97
N ARG A 155 8.20 -14.99 -7.83
CA ARG A 155 6.75 -15.21 -7.67
C ARG A 155 6.13 -14.05 -6.93
N LEU A 156 4.85 -13.82 -7.19
CA LEU A 156 4.06 -12.94 -6.35
C LEU A 156 3.58 -13.71 -5.11
N PRO A 157 3.44 -13.03 -3.97
CA PRO A 157 2.80 -13.64 -2.80
C PRO A 157 1.37 -14.11 -3.12
N LEU A 158 0.90 -15.13 -2.42
CA LEU A 158 -0.51 -15.52 -2.44
C LEU A 158 -1.37 -14.49 -1.72
N LEU A 159 -0.88 -13.96 -0.61
CA LEU A 159 -1.54 -12.93 0.19
C LEU A 159 -0.53 -11.89 0.64
N VAL A 160 -0.96 -10.63 0.64
CA VAL A 160 -0.25 -9.50 1.21
C VAL A 160 -1.14 -8.86 2.27
N GLU A 161 -0.61 -8.61 3.45
CA GLU A 161 -1.31 -7.89 4.52
C GLU A 161 -0.68 -6.53 4.74
N VAL A 162 -1.53 -5.52 4.84
CA VAL A 162 -1.17 -4.15 5.26
C VAL A 162 -1.98 -3.82 6.51
N GLN A 163 -1.29 -3.67 7.63
CA GLN A 163 -1.88 -3.29 8.91
C GLN A 163 -1.43 -1.88 9.26
N ILE A 164 -2.36 -0.96 9.44
CA ILE A 164 -2.10 0.44 9.76
C ILE A 164 -2.68 0.78 11.12
N VAL A 165 -1.84 1.32 12.00
CA VAL A 165 -2.22 1.77 13.33
C VAL A 165 -1.95 3.26 13.45
N PRO A 166 -2.99 4.12 13.48
CA PRO A 166 -2.82 5.54 13.71
C PRO A 166 -2.30 5.85 15.13
N GLN A 167 -1.65 6.99 15.28
CA GLN A 167 -1.30 7.51 16.61
C GLN A 167 -2.52 7.79 17.48
N ARG A 168 -3.59 8.24 16.84
CA ARG A 168 -4.87 8.59 17.47
C ARG A 168 -5.99 7.83 16.79
N GLY A 169 -6.91 7.33 17.57
CA GLY A 169 -8.03 6.54 17.09
C GLY A 169 -7.74 5.06 16.98
N ALA A 170 -8.70 4.33 16.44
CA ALA A 170 -8.61 2.88 16.29
C ALA A 170 -7.66 2.47 15.17
N ALA A 171 -7.05 1.29 15.33
CA ALA A 171 -6.36 0.63 14.22
C ALA A 171 -7.31 0.45 13.02
N TRP A 172 -6.77 0.61 11.82
CA TRP A 172 -7.53 0.29 10.62
C TRP A 172 -7.79 -1.21 10.55
N PRO A 173 -8.91 -1.64 9.97
CA PRO A 173 -9.10 -3.06 9.68
C PRO A 173 -7.92 -3.60 8.87
N PRO A 174 -7.40 -4.79 9.20
CA PRO A 174 -6.33 -5.39 8.41
C PRO A 174 -6.74 -5.50 6.94
N LEU A 175 -5.90 -5.01 6.04
CA LEU A 175 -6.10 -5.18 4.61
C LEU A 175 -5.35 -6.42 4.16
N VAL A 176 -6.07 -7.45 3.72
CA VAL A 176 -5.49 -8.66 3.13
C VAL A 176 -5.90 -8.74 1.67
N VAL A 177 -4.91 -8.81 0.78
CA VAL A 177 -5.13 -8.81 -0.66
C VAL A 177 -4.46 -10.02 -1.28
N ALA A 178 -5.17 -10.71 -2.17
CA ALA A 178 -4.63 -11.76 -3.02
C ALA A 178 -4.27 -11.17 -4.40
N PRO A 179 -2.98 -11.00 -4.74
CA PRO A 179 -2.59 -10.63 -6.09
C PRO A 179 -3.11 -11.65 -7.11
N ARG A 180 -3.72 -11.21 -8.20
CA ARG A 180 -4.30 -12.11 -9.23
C ARG A 180 -3.27 -13.06 -9.83
N ALA A 181 -2.04 -12.59 -10.02
CA ALA A 181 -0.95 -13.37 -10.58
C ALA A 181 -0.21 -14.23 -9.54
N GLY A 182 -0.58 -14.19 -8.26
CA GLY A 182 0.05 -14.94 -7.17
C GLY A 182 -0.44 -16.38 -7.02
N GLY A 183 -1.57 -16.75 -7.64
CA GLY A 183 -2.14 -18.09 -7.53
C GLY A 183 -1.47 -19.13 -8.42
N LEU A 184 -1.69 -20.42 -8.12
CA LEU A 184 -1.22 -21.56 -8.92
C LEU A 184 -1.89 -21.66 -10.31
N GLY A 185 -2.85 -20.78 -10.62
CA GLY A 185 -3.64 -20.79 -11.86
C GLY A 185 -3.00 -20.10 -13.06
N GLY A 186 -1.77 -19.66 -13.00
CA GLY A 186 -1.07 -18.95 -14.06
C GLY A 186 -0.38 -19.81 -15.12
N ALA A 187 -0.66 -21.10 -15.17
CA ALA A 187 -0.19 -21.98 -16.23
C ALA A 187 -1.29 -22.12 -17.30
N ARG A 188 -1.34 -21.20 -18.25
CA ARG A 188 -1.90 -21.38 -19.60
C ARG A 188 -1.04 -20.61 -20.58
#